data_1c12ffaf3452f3faf7b434344fb18d2c
#
_entry.id   1c12ffaf3452f3faf7b434344fb18d2c
#
_cell.length_a   1.000
_cell.length_b   1.000
_cell.length_c   1.000
_cell.angle_alpha   90.00
_cell.angle_beta   90.00
_cell.angle_gamma   90.00
#
_symmetry.space_group_name_H-M   'P 1'
#
loop_
_entity.id
_entity.type
_entity.pdbx_description
1 polymer ?
#
loop_
_entity_poly.entity_id
_entity_poly.type
_entity_poly.pdbx_seq_one_letter_code
_entity_poly.pdbx_strand_id
1 'polypeptide(L)'
;MTKIFAVALNLHDHNTYDGVFHNQRERYTRVKHNLPLKADSYAHQEQLETGDYKLNNEFVKEYFKKPKDGILSFSMTIGGIRMCKDILPGTVLDYKPKKLWDYCMADGMYFIDHHQSHATYAFINSGFDKSDILAIDGIGYKHRCIFIDKDENIKDLSEELPIGWLWNQMSKRTGFGSLGASKLMGLVGYGKFSQYYYDVFETILDGVIREKGYKTHELINVEEYGIQDLAFTLQKFTNDKIKEHIYPLKTCDNLCLAGGVIYNGYLNEEFTKHYKNVFIPPAVGDEGQALGNYQHADYTLNNNKHITNTFGGKEYKFTGEEKVNYREVAQAIADGKIVGWFQGKSESGNRALGNRSILADPRRKDIKEIINDTIKNREDFRPFAPAVLEEHYQEYFDTKSPSPYMSRICKVKSDKVPGITHVDNTARIQTVNKQDNGKFYNLIHQFYTITGIPMLLNTSFNCHEPIVESPEDAIRTFKRTALDLLVINNYIVRKD
;
A
#
# COMPACT_ATOMS: atom_id res chain seq x y z
N MET A 1 -25.70 7.63 18.70
CA MET A 1 -24.47 7.65 17.88
C MET A 1 -24.74 8.39 16.58
N THR A 2 -23.89 9.33 16.23
CA THR A 2 -23.95 10.01 14.94
C THR A 2 -23.58 9.02 13.84
N LYS A 3 -24.44 8.88 12.82
CA LYS A 3 -24.16 8.02 11.67
C LYS A 3 -23.11 8.70 10.78
N ILE A 4 -22.06 7.98 10.41
CA ILE A 4 -20.94 8.49 9.63
C ILE A 4 -20.84 7.73 8.32
N PHE A 5 -20.61 8.45 7.24
CA PHE A 5 -20.25 7.92 5.94
C PHE A 5 -18.96 8.61 5.48
N ALA A 6 -17.93 7.83 5.22
CA ALA A 6 -16.61 8.36 4.90
C ALA A 6 -16.25 8.19 3.43
N VAL A 7 -15.65 9.21 2.86
CA VAL A 7 -15.21 9.27 1.46
C VAL A 7 -13.79 9.79 1.41
N ALA A 8 -12.97 9.20 0.56
CA ALA A 8 -11.71 9.77 0.14
C ALA A 8 -11.70 9.97 -1.37
N LEU A 9 -11.38 11.18 -1.79
CA LEU A 9 -11.31 11.59 -3.18
C LEU A 9 -9.91 12.11 -3.48
N ASN A 10 -9.07 11.24 -4.00
CA ASN A 10 -7.68 11.54 -4.36
C ASN A 10 -7.50 11.51 -5.88
N LEU A 11 -6.37 12.01 -6.38
CA LEU A 11 -6.13 12.12 -7.82
C LEU A 11 -6.14 10.77 -8.54
N HIS A 12 -5.70 9.70 -7.88
CA HIS A 12 -5.53 8.38 -8.51
C HIS A 12 -6.22 7.23 -7.78
N ASP A 13 -6.76 7.48 -6.58
CA ASP A 13 -7.52 6.51 -5.82
C ASP A 13 -8.73 7.15 -5.16
N HIS A 14 -9.84 6.46 -5.15
CA HIS A 14 -10.96 6.84 -4.33
C HIS A 14 -11.61 5.61 -3.70
N ASN A 15 -12.04 5.81 -2.49
CA ASN A 15 -12.61 4.76 -1.69
C ASN A 15 -13.68 5.31 -0.73
N THR A 16 -14.54 4.43 -0.27
CA THR A 16 -15.62 4.75 0.67
C THR A 16 -15.66 3.75 1.80
N TYR A 17 -16.13 4.17 2.95
CA TYR A 17 -16.34 3.32 4.10
C TYR A 17 -17.57 3.75 4.90
N ASP A 18 -18.44 2.79 5.26
CA ASP A 18 -19.71 3.02 5.96
C ASP A 18 -19.73 2.43 7.38
N GLY A 19 -18.58 2.04 7.89
CA GLY A 19 -18.42 1.38 9.20
C GLY A 19 -18.36 -0.16 9.10
N VAL A 20 -18.68 -0.74 7.95
CA VAL A 20 -18.72 -2.19 7.72
C VAL A 20 -17.97 -2.60 6.47
N PHE A 21 -18.13 -1.86 5.38
CA PHE A 21 -17.65 -2.21 4.06
C PHE A 21 -16.68 -1.17 3.50
N HIS A 22 -15.46 -1.62 3.16
CA HIS A 22 -14.43 -0.82 2.49
C HIS A 22 -14.47 -1.06 0.99
N ASN A 23 -14.92 -0.07 0.25
CA ASN A 23 -15.00 -0.09 -1.20
C ASN A 23 -13.78 0.59 -1.81
N GLN A 24 -12.82 -0.20 -2.28
CA GLN A 24 -11.74 0.27 -3.15
C GLN A 24 -12.21 0.20 -4.59
N ARG A 25 -12.63 1.33 -5.14
CA ARG A 25 -13.37 1.38 -6.40
C ARG A 25 -12.66 0.72 -7.58
N GLU A 26 -11.34 0.85 -7.69
CA GLU A 26 -10.58 0.20 -8.77
C GLU A 26 -10.79 -1.32 -8.83
N ARG A 27 -10.96 -1.99 -7.69
CA ARG A 27 -11.23 -3.43 -7.65
C ARG A 27 -12.58 -3.79 -8.24
N TYR A 28 -13.61 -2.98 -7.99
CA TYR A 28 -14.97 -3.23 -8.46
C TYR A 28 -15.19 -2.81 -9.91
N THR A 29 -14.62 -1.71 -10.34
CA THR A 29 -14.71 -1.22 -11.72
C THR A 29 -13.75 -1.93 -12.67
N ARG A 30 -12.74 -2.61 -12.16
CA ARG A 30 -11.67 -3.27 -12.91
C ARG A 30 -10.79 -2.32 -13.72
N VAL A 31 -10.79 -1.05 -13.35
CA VAL A 31 -9.93 0.00 -13.94
C VAL A 31 -8.95 0.48 -12.89
N LYS A 32 -7.63 0.29 -13.13
CA LYS A 32 -6.58 0.80 -12.25
C LYS A 32 -6.61 2.32 -12.20
N HIS A 33 -6.36 2.86 -11.00
CA HIS A 33 -6.37 4.30 -10.75
C HIS A 33 -7.65 4.96 -11.28
N ASN A 34 -8.80 4.38 -10.92
CA ASN A 34 -10.10 4.86 -11.37
C ASN A 34 -10.40 6.23 -10.76
N LEU A 35 -10.16 7.25 -11.56
CA LEU A 35 -10.46 8.64 -11.22
C LEU A 35 -11.94 8.97 -11.43
N PRO A 36 -12.45 10.00 -10.74
CA PRO A 36 -13.79 10.56 -11.01
C PRO A 36 -13.84 11.34 -12.33
N LEU A 37 -13.10 10.93 -13.35
CA LEU A 37 -12.94 11.61 -14.62
C LEU A 37 -13.63 10.83 -15.75
N LYS A 38 -14.15 11.54 -16.75
CA LYS A 38 -14.68 10.97 -17.99
C LYS A 38 -13.53 10.60 -18.93
N ALA A 39 -12.73 9.60 -18.64
CA ALA A 39 -11.69 9.24 -19.58
C ALA A 39 -11.43 7.74 -19.60
N ASP A 40 -11.14 7.23 -20.78
CA ASP A 40 -10.56 5.93 -21.00
C ASP A 40 -9.18 5.85 -20.34
N SER A 41 -8.72 4.66 -19.97
CA SER A 41 -7.48 4.43 -19.23
C SER A 41 -6.22 5.09 -19.82
N TYR A 42 -6.18 5.34 -21.12
CA TYR A 42 -5.08 6.04 -21.82
C TYR A 42 -5.14 7.56 -21.65
N ALA A 43 -6.30 8.18 -21.80
CA ALA A 43 -6.52 9.60 -21.59
C ALA A 43 -6.25 10.02 -20.12
N HIS A 44 -6.37 9.10 -19.21
CA HIS A 44 -6.10 9.22 -17.80
C HIS A 44 -4.62 9.49 -17.47
N GLN A 45 -3.72 8.72 -18.06
CA GLN A 45 -2.28 8.90 -17.85
C GLN A 45 -1.79 10.23 -18.43
N GLU A 46 -2.32 10.64 -19.58
CA GLU A 46 -2.06 11.92 -20.22
C GLU A 46 -2.60 13.10 -19.37
N GLN A 47 -3.77 12.98 -18.76
CA GLN A 47 -4.33 13.99 -17.86
C GLN A 47 -3.54 14.14 -16.55
N LEU A 48 -3.03 13.05 -15.99
CA LEU A 48 -2.11 13.08 -14.83
C LEU A 48 -0.79 13.79 -15.17
N GLU A 49 -0.32 13.67 -16.42
CA GLU A 49 0.91 14.27 -16.89
C GLU A 49 0.74 15.76 -17.27
N THR A 50 -0.38 16.13 -17.86
CA THR A 50 -0.65 17.51 -18.33
C THR A 50 -1.30 18.39 -17.26
N GLY A 51 -1.92 17.81 -16.23
CA GLY A 51 -2.64 18.56 -15.19
C GLY A 51 -3.99 19.14 -15.66
N ASP A 52 -4.47 18.75 -16.84
CA ASP A 52 -5.75 19.24 -17.39
C ASP A 52 -6.91 18.28 -17.01
N TYR A 53 -7.47 18.51 -15.81
CA TYR A 53 -8.51 17.67 -15.24
C TYR A 53 -9.90 18.19 -15.57
N LYS A 54 -10.72 17.41 -16.29
CA LYS A 54 -12.15 17.67 -16.47
C LYS A 54 -12.98 16.79 -15.54
N LEU A 55 -13.61 17.39 -14.56
CA LEU A 55 -14.49 16.69 -13.61
C LEU A 55 -15.72 16.07 -14.26
N ASN A 56 -16.04 14.86 -13.82
CA ASN A 56 -17.40 14.34 -13.98
C ASN A 56 -18.27 14.87 -12.82
N ASN A 57 -18.99 15.97 -13.05
CA ASN A 57 -19.83 16.62 -12.04
C ASN A 57 -20.89 15.69 -11.45
N GLU A 58 -21.41 14.70 -12.20
CA GLU A 58 -22.38 13.72 -11.69
C GLU A 58 -21.73 12.78 -10.70
N PHE A 59 -20.51 12.32 -10.98
CA PHE A 59 -19.73 11.47 -10.09
C PHE A 59 -19.42 12.19 -8.77
N VAL A 60 -18.96 13.43 -8.81
CA VAL A 60 -18.68 14.22 -7.61
C VAL A 60 -19.93 14.45 -6.78
N LYS A 61 -21.06 14.78 -7.43
CA LYS A 61 -22.36 14.94 -6.76
C LYS A 61 -22.83 13.63 -6.10
N GLU A 62 -22.58 12.48 -6.70
CA GLU A 62 -22.90 11.18 -6.11
C GLU A 62 -22.10 10.93 -4.83
N TYR A 63 -20.81 11.23 -4.83
CA TYR A 63 -19.93 11.02 -3.67
C TYR A 63 -20.15 12.02 -2.54
N PHE A 64 -20.47 13.28 -2.86
CA PHE A 64 -20.81 14.32 -1.86
C PHE A 64 -22.29 14.36 -1.49
N LYS A 65 -23.08 13.37 -1.92
CA LYS A 65 -24.47 13.26 -1.52
C LYS A 65 -24.54 12.99 -0.03
N LYS A 66 -24.96 14.01 0.74
CA LYS A 66 -25.12 13.87 2.18
C LYS A 66 -26.04 12.69 2.50
N PRO A 67 -25.67 11.80 3.44
CA PRO A 67 -26.63 10.83 3.95
C PRO A 67 -27.81 11.57 4.56
N LYS A 68 -29.03 11.09 4.35
CA LYS A 68 -30.27 11.73 4.90
C LYS A 68 -30.20 11.93 6.39
N ASP A 69 -29.58 10.99 7.12
CA ASP A 69 -29.45 10.98 8.58
C ASP A 69 -27.98 10.69 8.96
N GLY A 70 -27.10 11.70 8.93
CA GLY A 70 -25.71 11.51 9.32
C GLY A 70 -24.75 12.60 8.81
N ILE A 71 -23.47 12.33 8.98
CA ILE A 71 -22.37 13.22 8.62
C ILE A 71 -21.55 12.59 7.50
N LEU A 72 -21.16 13.38 6.51
CA LEU A 72 -20.18 13.03 5.51
C LEU A 72 -18.78 13.44 5.99
N SER A 73 -17.95 12.46 6.33
CA SER A 73 -16.54 12.67 6.68
C SER A 73 -15.65 12.51 5.46
N PHE A 74 -14.72 13.45 5.24
CA PHE A 74 -13.84 13.40 4.08
C PHE A 74 -12.49 14.05 4.29
N SER A 75 -11.52 13.62 3.47
CA SER A 75 -10.21 14.27 3.26
C SER A 75 -9.90 14.32 1.77
N MET A 76 -9.00 15.20 1.36
CA MET A 76 -8.67 15.40 -0.05
C MET A 76 -7.21 15.81 -0.23
N THR A 77 -6.62 15.45 -1.36
CA THR A 77 -5.37 16.05 -1.84
C THR A 77 -5.61 17.46 -2.38
N ILE A 78 -4.53 18.24 -2.60
CA ILE A 78 -4.63 19.57 -3.22
C ILE A 78 -5.31 19.52 -4.59
N GLY A 79 -5.10 18.45 -5.36
CA GLY A 79 -5.78 18.24 -6.64
C GLY A 79 -7.28 18.05 -6.46
N GLY A 80 -7.70 17.22 -5.51
CA GLY A 80 -9.11 17.00 -5.15
C GLY A 80 -9.80 18.30 -4.74
N ILE A 81 -9.15 19.13 -3.91
CA ILE A 81 -9.69 20.42 -3.49
C ILE A 81 -9.83 21.40 -4.68
N ARG A 82 -8.82 21.50 -5.55
CA ARG A 82 -8.92 22.35 -6.76
C ARG A 82 -10.10 21.93 -7.64
N MET A 83 -10.34 20.64 -7.78
CA MET A 83 -11.47 20.11 -8.56
C MET A 83 -12.83 20.41 -7.92
N CYS A 84 -12.92 20.49 -6.61
CA CYS A 84 -14.15 20.65 -5.86
C CYS A 84 -14.33 22.05 -5.25
N LYS A 85 -13.48 23.02 -5.61
CA LYS A 85 -13.44 24.37 -5.02
C LYS A 85 -14.82 25.04 -4.97
N ASP A 86 -15.62 24.87 -6.01
CA ASP A 86 -16.92 25.53 -6.15
C ASP A 86 -18.02 24.89 -5.27
N ILE A 87 -17.79 23.71 -4.73
CA ILE A 87 -18.74 22.98 -3.88
C ILE A 87 -18.31 22.85 -2.42
N LEU A 88 -17.07 23.25 -2.10
CA LEU A 88 -16.53 23.19 -0.75
C LEU A 88 -16.74 24.51 -0.01
N PRO A 89 -17.13 24.48 1.28
CA PRO A 89 -17.16 25.67 2.12
C PRO A 89 -15.77 26.32 2.22
N GLY A 90 -15.72 27.67 2.19
CA GLY A 90 -14.46 28.42 2.27
C GLY A 90 -13.61 28.09 3.51
N THR A 91 -14.26 27.77 4.65
CA THR A 91 -13.59 27.35 5.89
C THR A 91 -12.74 26.09 5.75
N VAL A 92 -13.10 25.16 4.83
CA VAL A 92 -12.32 23.95 4.54
C VAL A 92 -10.99 24.32 3.87
N LEU A 93 -10.97 25.35 3.03
CA LEU A 93 -9.79 25.77 2.29
C LEU A 93 -8.69 26.37 3.19
N ASP A 94 -9.05 26.91 4.34
CA ASP A 94 -8.12 27.53 5.31
C ASP A 94 -7.76 26.63 6.48
N TYR A 95 -8.35 25.43 6.55
CA TYR A 95 -8.15 24.52 7.65
C TYR A 95 -6.68 24.06 7.75
N LYS A 96 -6.10 24.18 8.95
CA LYS A 96 -4.76 23.70 9.33
C LYS A 96 -4.81 23.08 10.71
N PRO A 97 -4.68 21.75 10.83
CA PRO A 97 -4.68 21.07 12.12
C PRO A 97 -3.39 21.39 12.91
N LYS A 98 -3.51 21.46 14.24
CA LYS A 98 -2.40 21.53 15.18
C LYS A 98 -2.26 20.26 16.00
N LYS A 99 -3.36 19.53 16.18
CA LYS A 99 -3.43 18.25 16.88
C LYS A 99 -4.09 17.18 16.02
N LEU A 100 -3.81 15.93 16.34
CA LEU A 100 -4.35 14.77 15.61
C LEU A 100 -5.88 14.82 15.49
N TRP A 101 -6.58 15.24 16.56
CA TRP A 101 -8.05 15.23 16.62
C TRP A 101 -8.73 16.55 16.25
N ASP A 102 -7.98 17.52 15.72
CA ASP A 102 -8.58 18.72 15.15
C ASP A 102 -9.40 18.38 13.90
N TYR A 103 -10.49 19.13 13.67
CA TYR A 103 -11.34 18.98 12.47
C TYR A 103 -12.03 20.29 12.11
N CYS A 104 -12.55 20.35 10.90
CA CYS A 104 -13.41 21.46 10.43
C CYS A 104 -14.82 20.92 10.15
N MET A 105 -15.83 21.59 10.71
CA MET A 105 -17.23 21.26 10.45
C MET A 105 -17.88 22.41 9.70
N ALA A 106 -18.41 22.16 8.51
CA ALA A 106 -19.12 23.15 7.72
C ALA A 106 -20.25 22.50 6.92
N ASP A 107 -21.44 23.08 6.95
CA ASP A 107 -22.63 22.64 6.21
C ASP A 107 -22.94 21.12 6.36
N GLY A 108 -22.70 20.55 7.57
CA GLY A 108 -22.88 19.13 7.86
C GLY A 108 -21.85 18.21 7.18
N MET A 109 -20.73 18.77 6.72
CA MET A 109 -19.56 18.05 6.28
C MET A 109 -18.47 18.12 7.34
N TYR A 110 -17.84 16.98 7.62
CA TYR A 110 -16.72 16.81 8.54
C TYR A 110 -15.44 16.66 7.75
N PHE A 111 -14.55 17.60 7.86
CA PHE A 111 -13.30 17.62 7.11
C PHE A 111 -12.09 17.49 8.03
N ILE A 112 -11.13 16.66 7.61
CA ILE A 112 -9.80 16.56 8.20
C ILE A 112 -8.73 16.66 7.12
N ASP A 113 -7.50 17.00 7.51
CA ASP A 113 -6.37 17.02 6.58
C ASP A 113 -6.03 15.61 6.10
N HIS A 114 -5.54 15.51 4.87
CA HIS A 114 -5.14 14.27 4.23
C HIS A 114 -4.18 13.43 5.09
N HIS A 115 -3.15 14.06 5.66
CA HIS A 115 -2.18 13.36 6.50
C HIS A 115 -2.72 13.01 7.89
N GLN A 116 -3.68 13.78 8.43
CA GLN A 116 -4.41 13.39 9.64
C GLN A 116 -5.21 12.10 9.41
N SER A 117 -5.84 11.96 8.25
CA SER A 117 -6.58 10.74 7.90
C SER A 117 -5.66 9.52 7.89
N HIS A 118 -4.50 9.60 7.23
CA HIS A 118 -3.48 8.55 7.27
C HIS A 118 -3.03 8.24 8.70
N ALA A 119 -2.69 9.28 9.48
CA ALA A 119 -2.22 9.14 10.85
C ALA A 119 -3.28 8.47 11.76
N THR A 120 -4.53 8.90 11.65
CA THR A 120 -5.65 8.33 12.41
C THR A 120 -5.84 6.84 12.10
N TYR A 121 -5.82 6.49 10.80
CA TYR A 121 -5.97 5.09 10.39
C TYR A 121 -4.88 4.20 10.99
N ALA A 122 -3.63 4.65 10.96
CA ALA A 122 -2.53 3.90 11.57
C ALA A 122 -2.66 3.84 13.10
N PHE A 123 -2.94 4.96 13.76
CA PHE A 123 -2.99 5.03 15.21
C PHE A 123 -4.12 4.19 15.81
N ILE A 124 -5.35 4.33 15.32
CA ILE A 124 -6.50 3.58 15.86
C ILE A 124 -6.32 2.07 15.69
N ASN A 125 -5.83 1.64 14.51
CA ASN A 125 -5.66 0.21 14.24
C ASN A 125 -4.42 -0.40 14.92
N SER A 126 -3.49 0.41 15.42
CA SER A 126 -2.33 -0.08 16.18
C SER A 126 -2.71 -0.66 17.53
N GLY A 127 -3.82 -0.21 18.11
CA GLY A 127 -4.20 -0.52 19.48
C GLY A 127 -3.31 0.13 20.55
N PHE A 128 -2.38 1.02 20.18
CA PHE A 128 -1.53 1.72 21.14
C PHE A 128 -2.34 2.81 21.88
N ASP A 129 -2.08 2.95 23.17
CA ASP A 129 -2.62 4.06 23.95
C ASP A 129 -1.93 5.38 23.62
N LYS A 130 -0.61 5.32 23.38
CA LYS A 130 0.24 6.44 22.96
C LYS A 130 1.25 5.98 21.90
N SER A 131 1.49 6.81 20.93
CA SER A 131 2.45 6.54 19.86
C SER A 131 2.96 7.84 19.23
N ASP A 132 4.21 7.83 18.80
CA ASP A 132 4.63 8.73 17.73
C ASP A 132 3.99 8.26 16.42
N ILE A 133 3.67 9.19 15.52
CA ILE A 133 3.07 8.87 14.24
C ILE A 133 3.82 9.63 13.14
N LEU A 134 4.27 8.93 12.10
CA LEU A 134 4.79 9.55 10.89
C LEU A 134 3.83 9.28 9.73
N ALA A 135 3.23 10.34 9.20
CA ALA A 135 2.47 10.28 7.97
C ALA A 135 3.23 11.01 6.85
N ILE A 136 3.68 10.26 5.84
CA ILE A 136 4.53 10.75 4.76
C ILE A 136 4.03 10.27 3.41
N ASP A 137 3.74 11.21 2.51
CA ASP A 137 3.17 10.93 1.20
C ASP A 137 3.83 11.73 0.07
N GLY A 138 3.40 11.48 -1.16
CA GLY A 138 3.85 12.20 -2.35
C GLY A 138 3.29 13.62 -2.41
N ILE A 139 1.98 13.76 -2.21
CA ILE A 139 1.23 15.02 -2.27
C ILE A 139 0.01 14.93 -1.36
N GLY A 140 -0.07 15.79 -0.35
CA GLY A 140 -1.28 16.02 0.43
C GLY A 140 -2.00 17.32 0.03
N TYR A 141 -2.89 17.82 0.89
CA TYR A 141 -3.53 19.14 0.68
C TYR A 141 -2.55 20.28 1.00
N LYS A 142 -2.07 20.35 2.23
CA LYS A 142 -1.11 21.38 2.70
C LYS A 142 0.20 20.77 3.17
N HIS A 143 0.23 19.48 3.46
CA HIS A 143 1.36 18.76 3.98
C HIS A 143 1.84 17.69 2.98
N ARG A 144 3.09 17.30 3.08
CA ARG A 144 3.70 16.13 2.44
C ARG A 144 4.25 15.14 3.47
N CYS A 145 4.62 15.67 4.63
CA CYS A 145 5.13 14.90 5.75
C CYS A 145 4.72 15.59 7.05
N ILE A 146 4.07 14.85 7.94
CA ILE A 146 3.81 15.30 9.31
C ILE A 146 4.33 14.26 10.30
N PHE A 147 4.90 14.75 11.39
CA PHE A 147 5.19 13.96 12.58
C PHE A 147 4.23 14.37 13.70
N ILE A 148 3.67 13.39 14.39
CA ILE A 148 2.78 13.60 15.53
C ILE A 148 3.41 12.94 16.73
N ASP A 149 3.62 13.69 17.80
CA ASP A 149 4.21 13.19 19.02
C ASP A 149 3.20 12.39 19.88
N LYS A 150 3.67 11.73 20.93
CA LYS A 150 2.82 10.95 21.85
C LYS A 150 1.72 11.76 22.57
N ASP A 151 1.80 13.09 22.56
CA ASP A 151 0.84 14.03 23.15
C ASP A 151 -0.02 14.70 22.06
N GLU A 152 -0.01 14.08 20.84
CA GLU A 152 -0.88 14.38 19.68
C GLU A 152 -0.58 15.72 18.97
N ASN A 153 0.54 16.38 19.27
CA ASN A 153 0.92 17.62 18.60
C ASN A 153 1.50 17.34 17.23
N ILE A 154 1.01 18.05 16.21
CA ILE A 154 1.47 17.95 14.82
C ILE A 154 2.66 18.87 14.60
N LYS A 155 3.75 18.29 14.05
CA LYS A 155 4.88 19.01 13.45
C LYS A 155 4.85 18.79 11.95
N ASP A 156 4.76 19.87 11.19
CA ASP A 156 4.88 19.84 9.73
C ASP A 156 6.35 19.76 9.34
N LEU A 157 6.70 18.77 8.51
CA LEU A 157 8.04 18.51 7.98
C LEU A 157 8.04 18.48 6.45
N SER A 158 7.05 19.11 5.84
CA SER A 158 6.82 19.03 4.39
C SER A 158 7.92 19.72 3.56
N GLU A 159 8.57 20.71 4.14
CA GLU A 159 9.70 21.40 3.51
C GLU A 159 10.99 20.58 3.68
N GLU A 160 11.23 20.05 4.87
CA GLU A 160 12.45 19.29 5.19
C GLU A 160 12.46 17.90 4.55
N LEU A 161 11.29 17.27 4.38
CA LEU A 161 11.16 15.89 3.92
C LEU A 161 10.17 15.71 2.74
N PRO A 162 10.38 16.34 1.58
CA PRO A 162 9.55 16.10 0.40
C PRO A 162 9.92 14.78 -0.31
N ILE A 163 10.16 13.71 0.45
CA ILE A 163 10.68 12.41 -0.02
C ILE A 163 9.75 11.75 -1.03
N GLY A 164 8.45 11.73 -0.78
CA GLY A 164 7.48 11.12 -1.70
C GLY A 164 7.46 11.83 -3.05
N TRP A 165 7.55 13.17 -3.05
CA TRP A 165 7.70 13.95 -4.26
C TRP A 165 9.02 13.62 -4.98
N LEU A 166 10.15 13.48 -4.26
CA LEU A 166 11.45 13.13 -4.85
C LEU A 166 11.37 11.75 -5.55
N TRP A 167 10.84 10.72 -4.88
CA TRP A 167 10.63 9.40 -5.48
C TRP A 167 9.78 9.46 -6.75
N ASN A 168 8.73 10.28 -6.76
CA ASN A 168 7.87 10.48 -7.91
C ASN A 168 8.61 11.14 -9.08
N GLN A 169 9.44 12.17 -8.81
CA GLN A 169 10.27 12.80 -9.83
C GLN A 169 11.28 11.80 -10.43
N MET A 170 11.98 11.03 -9.58
CA MET A 170 12.93 10.01 -10.05
C MET A 170 12.24 8.92 -10.86
N SER A 171 11.08 8.47 -10.45
CA SER A 171 10.28 7.51 -11.20
C SER A 171 9.91 7.98 -12.61
N LYS A 172 9.53 9.26 -12.75
CA LYS A 172 9.29 9.87 -14.06
C LYS A 172 10.56 9.90 -14.92
N ARG A 173 11.69 10.30 -14.33
CA ARG A 173 12.99 10.41 -15.04
C ARG A 173 13.53 9.07 -15.53
N THR A 174 13.21 8.02 -14.82
CA THR A 174 13.64 6.66 -15.17
C THR A 174 12.66 5.94 -16.12
N GLY A 175 11.64 6.64 -16.63
CA GLY A 175 10.66 6.09 -17.58
C GLY A 175 9.55 5.24 -16.96
N PHE A 176 9.49 5.12 -15.63
CA PHE A 176 8.43 4.36 -14.96
C PHE A 176 7.13 5.14 -14.74
N GLY A 177 7.11 6.43 -15.07
CA GLY A 177 5.94 7.30 -14.93
C GLY A 177 5.67 7.75 -13.48
N SER A 178 4.62 8.57 -13.29
CA SER A 178 4.29 9.20 -12.01
C SER A 178 3.95 8.23 -10.89
N LEU A 179 3.49 7.01 -11.21
CA LEU A 179 3.07 5.98 -10.24
C LEU A 179 4.06 4.81 -10.18
N GLY A 180 5.24 4.97 -10.75
CA GLY A 180 6.23 3.92 -10.87
C GLY A 180 7.25 3.82 -9.74
N ALA A 181 7.13 4.59 -8.66
CA ALA A 181 8.08 4.57 -7.53
C ALA A 181 8.33 3.16 -6.97
N SER A 182 7.30 2.31 -6.96
CA SER A 182 7.44 0.91 -6.51
C SER A 182 8.25 0.05 -7.50
N LYS A 183 8.28 0.39 -8.80
CA LYS A 183 9.14 -0.27 -9.80
C LYS A 183 10.59 0.17 -9.58
N LEU A 184 10.81 1.47 -9.41
CA LEU A 184 12.13 2.02 -9.11
C LEU A 184 12.71 1.41 -7.82
N MET A 185 11.89 1.25 -6.76
CA MET A 185 12.31 0.56 -5.54
C MET A 185 12.72 -0.91 -5.79
N GLY A 186 12.12 -1.58 -6.76
CA GLY A 186 12.50 -2.94 -7.17
C GLY A 186 13.93 -3.05 -7.73
N LEU A 187 14.51 -1.93 -8.19
CA LEU A 187 15.89 -1.88 -8.70
C LEU A 187 16.95 -1.62 -7.61
N VAL A 188 16.54 -1.29 -6.38
CA VAL A 188 17.47 -0.98 -5.29
C VAL A 188 18.51 -2.09 -5.09
N GLY A 189 18.10 -3.35 -5.14
CA GLY A 189 18.99 -4.50 -4.95
C GLY A 189 20.04 -4.70 -6.04
N TYR A 190 19.89 -4.05 -7.21
CA TYR A 190 20.79 -4.18 -8.35
C TYR A 190 21.86 -3.09 -8.43
N GLY A 191 21.69 -2.01 -7.66
CA GLY A 191 22.55 -0.85 -7.73
C GLY A 191 23.59 -0.78 -6.62
N LYS A 192 24.45 0.20 -6.72
CA LYS A 192 25.45 0.59 -5.73
C LYS A 192 25.39 2.10 -5.46
N PHE A 193 26.01 2.53 -4.37
CA PHE A 193 26.07 3.96 -4.00
C PHE A 193 26.81 4.79 -5.07
N SER A 194 26.22 5.92 -5.44
CA SER A 194 26.79 6.95 -6.33
C SER A 194 26.81 8.29 -5.60
N GLN A 195 27.98 8.86 -5.38
CA GLN A 195 28.12 10.19 -4.77
C GLN A 195 27.48 11.26 -5.66
N TYR A 196 27.62 11.13 -6.97
CA TYR A 196 26.98 12.03 -7.95
C TYR A 196 25.45 12.14 -7.71
N TYR A 197 24.73 11.00 -7.64
CA TYR A 197 23.28 11.03 -7.39
C TYR A 197 22.94 11.56 -6.01
N TYR A 198 23.76 11.26 -5.01
CA TYR A 198 23.54 11.77 -3.65
C TYR A 198 23.59 13.31 -3.62
N ASP A 199 24.63 13.91 -4.23
CA ASP A 199 24.80 15.36 -4.31
C ASP A 199 23.68 16.04 -5.16
N VAL A 200 23.24 15.36 -6.20
CA VAL A 200 22.09 15.80 -7.00
C VAL A 200 20.81 15.81 -6.16
N PHE A 201 20.56 14.81 -5.34
CA PHE A 201 19.38 14.78 -4.47
C PHE A 201 19.43 15.86 -3.39
N GLU A 202 20.59 16.14 -2.79
CA GLU A 202 20.76 17.29 -1.89
C GLU A 202 20.44 18.61 -2.62
N THR A 203 20.97 18.82 -3.80
CA THR A 203 20.74 20.01 -4.60
C THR A 203 19.26 20.19 -4.94
N ILE A 204 18.57 19.11 -5.30
CA ILE A 204 17.13 19.10 -5.61
C ILE A 204 16.32 19.44 -4.36
N LEU A 205 16.64 18.83 -3.22
CA LEU A 205 15.96 19.11 -1.96
C LEU A 205 16.12 20.57 -1.55
N ASP A 206 17.34 21.08 -1.55
CA ASP A 206 17.63 22.50 -1.29
C ASP A 206 16.86 23.45 -2.22
N GLY A 207 16.73 23.09 -3.49
CA GLY A 207 16.00 23.87 -4.48
C GLY A 207 14.48 23.86 -4.24
N VAL A 208 13.91 22.75 -3.80
CA VAL A 208 12.48 22.64 -3.43
C VAL A 208 12.20 23.48 -2.20
N ILE A 209 13.07 23.41 -1.18
CA ILE A 209 12.97 24.20 0.05
C ILE A 209 13.03 25.71 -0.23
N ARG A 210 13.85 26.13 -1.21
CA ARG A 210 14.05 27.56 -1.54
C ARG A 210 13.12 28.07 -2.64
N GLU A 211 12.10 27.32 -3.06
CA GLU A 211 11.17 27.67 -4.15
C GLU A 211 11.85 28.03 -5.49
N LYS A 212 13.07 27.58 -5.70
CA LYS A 212 13.88 27.89 -6.90
C LYS A 212 13.56 27.05 -8.13
N GLY A 213 12.40 26.41 -8.22
CA GLY A 213 11.87 25.78 -9.43
C GLY A 213 12.89 25.03 -10.29
N TYR A 214 13.67 24.09 -9.70
CA TYR A 214 14.67 23.35 -10.47
C TYR A 214 14.02 22.47 -11.51
N LYS A 215 14.49 22.59 -12.74
CA LYS A 215 14.23 21.61 -13.79
C LYS A 215 15.06 20.35 -13.46
N THR A 216 14.52 19.46 -12.66
CA THR A 216 15.18 18.20 -12.23
C THR A 216 15.73 17.37 -13.40
N HIS A 217 15.22 17.58 -14.62
CA HIS A 217 15.67 16.90 -15.83
C HIS A 217 17.05 17.33 -16.31
N GLU A 218 17.52 18.49 -15.94
CA GLU A 218 18.84 18.98 -16.33
C GLU A 218 19.95 18.46 -15.40
N LEU A 219 19.57 17.95 -14.22
CA LEU A 219 20.50 17.53 -13.17
C LEU A 219 20.75 16.02 -13.14
N ILE A 220 19.97 15.22 -13.87
CA ILE A 220 20.02 13.74 -13.75
C ILE A 220 20.45 13.13 -15.05
N ASN A 221 21.62 12.52 -15.06
CA ASN A 221 22.16 11.77 -16.19
C ASN A 221 22.07 10.25 -15.94
N VAL A 222 20.93 9.66 -16.31
CA VAL A 222 20.68 8.23 -16.12
C VAL A 222 21.49 7.39 -17.15
N GLU A 223 21.80 7.94 -18.31
CA GLU A 223 22.54 7.24 -19.37
C GLU A 223 23.99 6.98 -18.95
N GLU A 224 24.60 7.92 -18.25
CA GLU A 224 26.00 7.81 -17.80
C GLU A 224 26.15 6.99 -16.50
N TYR A 225 25.26 7.21 -15.51
CA TYR A 225 25.44 6.67 -14.15
C TYR A 225 24.51 5.47 -13.83
N GLY A 226 23.57 5.14 -14.70
CA GLY A 226 22.69 4.00 -14.58
C GLY A 226 21.52 4.18 -13.61
N ILE A 227 20.37 3.57 -13.96
CA ILE A 227 19.12 3.64 -13.20
C ILE A 227 19.19 2.84 -11.89
N GLN A 228 19.96 1.76 -11.84
CA GLN A 228 20.12 0.92 -10.67
C GLN A 228 20.85 1.66 -9.55
N ASP A 229 21.94 2.37 -9.88
CA ASP A 229 22.71 3.16 -8.94
C ASP A 229 21.91 4.38 -8.45
N LEU A 230 21.09 4.97 -9.31
CA LEU A 230 20.10 5.99 -8.91
C LEU A 230 19.13 5.43 -7.87
N ALA A 231 18.53 4.26 -8.12
CA ALA A 231 17.58 3.63 -7.22
C ALA A 231 18.19 3.30 -5.84
N PHE A 232 19.39 2.71 -5.83
CA PHE A 232 20.12 2.40 -4.61
C PHE A 232 20.43 3.68 -3.81
N THR A 233 20.98 4.70 -4.48
CA THR A 233 21.37 5.96 -3.85
C THR A 233 20.16 6.72 -3.33
N LEU A 234 19.04 6.72 -4.05
CA LEU A 234 17.78 7.32 -3.61
C LEU A 234 17.25 6.65 -2.33
N GLN A 235 17.35 5.31 -2.25
CA GLN A 235 16.98 4.58 -1.03
C GLN A 235 17.87 4.95 0.15
N LYS A 236 19.20 4.98 -0.06
CA LYS A 236 20.14 5.40 0.97
C LYS A 236 19.87 6.84 1.43
N PHE A 237 19.70 7.76 0.49
CA PHE A 237 19.37 9.16 0.74
C PHE A 237 18.08 9.29 1.58
N THR A 238 17.04 8.55 1.20
CA THR A 238 15.78 8.50 1.96
C THR A 238 16.01 8.07 3.41
N ASN A 239 16.76 6.98 3.62
CA ASN A 239 17.06 6.49 4.97
C ASN A 239 17.87 7.50 5.79
N ASP A 240 18.84 8.18 5.17
CA ASP A 240 19.68 9.16 5.85
C ASP A 240 18.85 10.39 6.27
N LYS A 241 18.00 10.92 5.38
CA LYS A 241 17.12 12.06 5.70
C LYS A 241 16.09 11.74 6.77
N ILE A 242 15.54 10.54 6.77
CA ILE A 242 14.65 10.07 7.86
C ILE A 242 15.41 10.00 9.19
N LYS A 243 16.64 9.48 9.20
CA LYS A 243 17.46 9.44 10.42
C LYS A 243 17.78 10.86 10.93
N GLU A 244 18.09 11.76 10.04
CA GLU A 244 18.41 13.15 10.36
C GLU A 244 17.22 13.91 10.97
N HIS A 245 16.03 13.79 10.38
CA HIS A 245 14.88 14.64 10.73
C HIS A 245 13.84 13.99 11.64
N ILE A 246 13.69 12.65 11.60
CA ILE A 246 12.65 11.93 12.36
C ILE A 246 13.17 11.36 13.67
N TYR A 247 14.37 10.75 13.68
CA TYR A 247 14.85 10.09 14.88
C TYR A 247 15.03 11.03 16.07
N PRO A 248 15.47 12.32 15.91
CA PRO A 248 15.53 13.26 17.02
C PRO A 248 14.17 13.64 17.61
N LEU A 249 13.06 13.39 16.89
CA LEU A 249 11.70 13.72 17.33
C LEU A 249 11.05 12.63 18.17
N LYS A 250 11.69 11.48 18.34
CA LYS A 250 11.16 10.36 19.12
C LYS A 250 10.75 10.78 20.53
N THR A 251 9.49 10.54 20.91
CA THR A 251 8.96 10.85 22.24
C THR A 251 8.51 9.61 23.03
N CYS A 252 8.34 8.46 22.35
CA CYS A 252 7.99 7.18 23.00
C CYS A 252 8.55 5.97 22.21
N ASP A 253 8.28 4.75 22.69
CA ASP A 253 8.78 3.52 22.08
C ASP A 253 7.89 2.99 20.95
N ASN A 254 6.68 3.51 20.81
CA ASN A 254 5.72 3.12 19.77
C ASN A 254 5.77 4.09 18.60
N LEU A 255 5.73 3.56 17.38
CA LEU A 255 5.62 4.34 16.15
C LEU A 255 4.52 3.77 15.26
N CYS A 256 3.63 4.62 14.79
CA CYS A 256 2.68 4.34 13.72
C CYS A 256 3.16 4.97 12.42
N LEU A 257 3.15 4.23 11.32
CA LEU A 257 3.58 4.68 9.99
C LEU A 257 2.42 4.69 9.02
N ALA A 258 2.28 5.76 8.23
CA ALA A 258 1.21 5.92 7.25
C ALA A 258 1.62 6.79 6.05
N GLY A 259 0.81 6.76 4.97
CA GLY A 259 1.05 7.48 3.72
C GLY A 259 1.78 6.64 2.68
N GLY A 260 1.72 7.07 1.42
CA GLY A 260 2.21 6.30 0.26
C GLY A 260 3.71 5.99 0.28
N VAL A 261 4.54 6.81 0.92
CA VAL A 261 5.98 6.53 1.08
C VAL A 261 6.23 5.28 1.93
N ILE A 262 5.30 4.94 2.83
CA ILE A 262 5.41 3.76 3.70
C ILE A 262 5.21 2.43 2.94
N TYR A 263 4.89 2.45 1.65
CA TYR A 263 5.09 1.27 0.80
C TYR A 263 6.56 0.88 0.62
N ASN A 264 7.49 1.74 1.05
CA ASN A 264 8.92 1.49 1.02
C ASN A 264 9.35 0.55 2.16
N GLY A 265 9.39 -0.76 1.85
CA GLY A 265 9.69 -1.79 2.84
C GLY A 265 11.12 -1.75 3.39
N TYR A 266 12.10 -1.20 2.65
CA TYR A 266 13.47 -1.00 3.16
C TYR A 266 13.49 0.07 4.25
N LEU A 267 12.79 1.19 4.03
CA LEU A 267 12.64 2.25 5.02
C LEU A 267 11.93 1.75 6.28
N ASN A 268 10.88 0.97 6.11
CA ASN A 268 10.08 0.47 7.22
C ASN A 268 10.88 -0.43 8.17
N GLU A 269 11.80 -1.23 7.63
CA GLU A 269 12.69 -2.06 8.46
C GLU A 269 13.71 -1.20 9.24
N GLU A 270 14.16 -0.06 8.70
CA GLU A 270 15.06 0.84 9.43
C GLU A 270 14.40 1.41 10.69
N PHE A 271 13.11 1.71 10.69
CA PHE A 271 12.40 2.19 11.88
C PHE A 271 12.40 1.18 13.03
N THR A 272 12.39 -0.13 12.75
CA THR A 272 12.43 -1.18 13.79
C THR A 272 13.74 -1.22 14.55
N LYS A 273 14.79 -0.58 14.03
CA LYS A 273 16.08 -0.44 14.72
C LYS A 273 16.08 0.69 15.75
N HIS A 274 15.14 1.64 15.60
CA HIS A 274 15.07 2.85 16.42
C HIS A 274 13.89 2.85 17.40
N TYR A 275 12.75 2.30 16.98
CA TYR A 275 11.55 2.15 17.81
C TYR A 275 11.36 0.69 18.23
N LYS A 276 10.87 0.48 19.45
CA LYS A 276 10.62 -0.86 19.99
C LYS A 276 9.42 -1.53 19.30
N ASN A 277 8.35 -0.77 19.10
CA ASN A 277 7.13 -1.23 18.47
C ASN A 277 6.81 -0.33 17.25
N VAL A 278 6.70 -0.94 16.06
CA VAL A 278 6.36 -0.24 14.82
C VAL A 278 5.13 -0.88 14.23
N PHE A 279 4.06 -0.10 14.09
CA PHE A 279 2.82 -0.52 13.46
C PHE A 279 2.64 0.14 12.09
N ILE A 280 2.26 -0.67 11.10
CA ILE A 280 2.00 -0.26 9.72
C ILE A 280 0.69 -0.91 9.28
N PRO A 281 -0.38 -0.16 9.00
CA PRO A 281 -1.66 -0.75 8.63
C PRO A 281 -1.67 -1.35 7.22
N PRO A 282 -2.64 -2.22 6.87
CA PRO A 282 -2.68 -2.89 5.56
C PRO A 282 -2.95 -1.93 4.39
N ALA A 283 -3.81 -0.95 4.56
CA ALA A 283 -4.15 0.08 3.56
C ALA A 283 -3.40 1.38 3.89
N VAL A 284 -2.09 1.34 3.78
CA VAL A 284 -1.19 2.40 4.29
C VAL A 284 -1.19 3.68 3.45
N GLY A 285 -1.54 3.60 2.17
CA GLY A 285 -1.64 4.72 1.23
C GLY A 285 -3.05 5.29 1.14
N ASP A 286 -3.32 5.98 0.02
CA ASP A 286 -4.59 6.70 -0.23
C ASP A 286 -5.82 5.79 -0.20
N GLU A 287 -5.65 4.49 -0.47
CA GLU A 287 -6.72 3.51 -0.38
C GLU A 287 -7.27 3.33 1.05
N GLY A 288 -6.52 3.74 2.07
CA GLY A 288 -6.94 3.73 3.48
C GLY A 288 -7.62 5.00 3.96
N GLN A 289 -7.68 6.05 3.16
CA GLN A 289 -8.17 7.38 3.56
C GLN A 289 -9.62 7.37 4.07
N ALA A 290 -10.54 6.66 3.41
CA ALA A 290 -11.93 6.58 3.89
C ALA A 290 -12.03 5.89 5.26
N LEU A 291 -11.15 4.92 5.53
CA LEU A 291 -11.07 4.28 6.84
C LEU A 291 -10.63 5.28 7.92
N GLY A 292 -9.57 6.05 7.65
CA GLY A 292 -9.09 7.10 8.55
C GLY A 292 -10.11 8.21 8.77
N ASN A 293 -10.79 8.66 7.71
CA ASN A 293 -11.85 9.65 7.79
C ASN A 293 -13.01 9.19 8.70
N TYR A 294 -13.43 7.94 8.52
CA TYR A 294 -14.47 7.34 9.37
C TYR A 294 -14.03 7.27 10.82
N GLN A 295 -12.86 6.71 11.07
CA GLN A 295 -12.32 6.49 12.41
C GLN A 295 -12.14 7.80 13.17
N HIS A 296 -11.63 8.85 12.49
CA HIS A 296 -11.46 10.16 13.09
C HIS A 296 -12.80 10.75 13.53
N ALA A 297 -13.80 10.73 12.65
CA ALA A 297 -15.13 11.24 12.96
C ALA A 297 -15.84 10.41 14.04
N ASP A 298 -15.71 9.07 13.98
CA ASP A 298 -16.34 8.17 14.95
C ASP A 298 -15.72 8.33 16.36
N TYR A 299 -14.41 8.49 16.42
CA TYR A 299 -13.74 8.77 17.69
C TYR A 299 -14.13 10.14 18.26
N THR A 300 -14.07 11.20 17.45
CA THR A 300 -14.32 12.58 17.93
C THR A 300 -15.79 12.84 18.29
N LEU A 301 -16.73 12.29 17.51
CA LEU A 301 -18.16 12.57 17.67
C LEU A 301 -18.89 11.54 18.52
N ASN A 302 -18.46 10.29 18.51
CA ASN A 302 -19.11 9.18 19.20
C ASN A 302 -18.26 8.59 20.33
N ASN A 303 -17.01 9.05 20.52
CA ASN A 303 -16.02 8.49 21.46
C ASN A 303 -15.80 6.97 21.25
N ASN A 304 -15.78 6.54 19.99
CA ASN A 304 -15.66 5.14 19.60
C ASN A 304 -14.37 4.89 18.83
N LYS A 305 -13.45 4.07 19.38
CA LYS A 305 -12.25 3.58 18.70
C LYS A 305 -12.61 2.38 17.81
N HIS A 306 -13.14 2.65 16.64
CA HIS A 306 -13.51 1.62 15.67
C HIS A 306 -12.27 1.01 14.97
N ILE A 307 -11.85 -0.18 15.39
CA ILE A 307 -10.78 -0.93 14.72
C ILE A 307 -11.33 -1.58 13.46
N THR A 308 -10.70 -1.31 12.31
CA THR A 308 -11.13 -1.86 11.02
C THR A 308 -10.53 -3.24 10.77
N ASN A 309 -11.24 -4.07 10.02
CA ASN A 309 -10.76 -5.40 9.64
C ASN A 309 -9.82 -5.31 8.45
N THR A 310 -8.71 -6.06 8.48
CA THR A 310 -7.80 -6.23 7.33
C THR A 310 -8.53 -6.74 6.09
N PHE A 311 -9.53 -7.60 6.26
CA PHE A 311 -10.38 -8.13 5.19
C PHE A 311 -11.72 -7.39 5.19
N GLY A 312 -11.70 -6.14 4.70
CA GLY A 312 -12.86 -5.22 4.71
C GLY A 312 -13.72 -5.28 3.44
N GLY A 313 -13.30 -6.00 2.41
CA GLY A 313 -14.00 -6.09 1.14
C GLY A 313 -15.26 -6.98 1.17
N LYS A 314 -15.85 -7.21 0.00
CA LYS A 314 -17.09 -8.00 -0.13
C LYS A 314 -16.81 -9.50 -0.01
N GLU A 315 -17.72 -10.21 0.64
CA GLU A 315 -17.74 -11.67 0.66
C GLU A 315 -18.62 -12.21 -0.47
N TYR A 316 -18.13 -13.23 -1.17
CA TYR A 316 -18.82 -13.87 -2.28
C TYR A 316 -19.15 -15.33 -1.96
N LYS A 317 -20.37 -15.73 -2.27
CA LYS A 317 -20.76 -17.15 -2.27
C LYS A 317 -20.30 -17.79 -3.58
N PHE A 318 -19.77 -18.99 -3.50
CA PHE A 318 -19.40 -19.80 -4.65
C PHE A 318 -19.66 -21.28 -4.35
N THR A 319 -20.19 -21.97 -5.34
CA THR A 319 -20.45 -23.42 -5.29
C THR A 319 -19.78 -24.05 -6.51
N GLY A 320 -18.97 -25.05 -6.30
CA GLY A 320 -18.32 -25.85 -7.34
C GLY A 320 -18.59 -27.35 -7.12
N GLU A 321 -18.10 -28.17 -8.02
CA GLU A 321 -18.29 -29.62 -7.99
C GLU A 321 -17.28 -30.31 -7.05
N GLU A 322 -16.01 -29.93 -7.11
CA GLU A 322 -14.92 -30.53 -6.37
C GLU A 322 -14.62 -29.76 -5.08
N LYS A 323 -14.77 -30.39 -3.92
CA LYS A 323 -14.43 -29.78 -2.62
C LYS A 323 -12.92 -29.73 -2.42
N VAL A 324 -12.46 -28.61 -1.84
CA VAL A 324 -11.03 -28.40 -1.54
C VAL A 324 -10.55 -29.36 -0.44
N ASN A 325 -9.42 -30.00 -0.71
CA ASN A 325 -8.58 -30.63 0.29
C ASN A 325 -7.26 -29.85 0.39
N TYR A 326 -7.01 -29.22 1.53
CA TYR A 326 -5.81 -28.37 1.72
C TYR A 326 -4.50 -29.13 1.51
N ARG A 327 -4.45 -30.43 1.87
CA ARG A 327 -3.28 -31.26 1.68
C ARG A 327 -3.01 -31.53 0.19
N GLU A 328 -4.05 -31.76 -0.60
CA GLU A 328 -3.93 -31.93 -2.06
C GLU A 328 -3.47 -30.64 -2.74
N VAL A 329 -4.00 -29.49 -2.34
CA VAL A 329 -3.55 -28.19 -2.86
C VAL A 329 -2.08 -27.92 -2.49
N ALA A 330 -1.71 -28.21 -1.23
CA ALA A 330 -0.33 -28.08 -0.77
C ALA A 330 0.62 -29.03 -1.52
N GLN A 331 0.19 -30.27 -1.79
CA GLN A 331 0.95 -31.24 -2.59
C GLN A 331 1.10 -30.74 -4.03
N ALA A 332 0.03 -30.24 -4.66
CA ALA A 332 0.12 -29.68 -6.01
C ALA A 332 1.14 -28.51 -6.09
N ILE A 333 1.17 -27.64 -5.08
CA ILE A 333 2.18 -26.58 -5.01
C ILE A 333 3.59 -27.18 -4.84
N ALA A 334 3.75 -28.19 -3.96
CA ALA A 334 5.03 -28.88 -3.74
C ALA A 334 5.54 -29.60 -4.99
N ASP A 335 4.62 -30.06 -5.86
CA ASP A 335 4.89 -30.66 -7.18
C ASP A 335 5.14 -29.60 -8.28
N GLY A 336 5.19 -28.32 -7.91
CA GLY A 336 5.54 -27.21 -8.80
C GLY A 336 4.37 -26.52 -9.49
N LYS A 337 3.13 -26.82 -9.14
CA LYS A 337 1.92 -26.16 -9.67
C LYS A 337 1.76 -24.75 -9.12
N ILE A 338 1.23 -23.83 -9.94
CA ILE A 338 0.92 -22.46 -9.58
C ILE A 338 -0.59 -22.33 -9.34
N VAL A 339 -0.98 -21.89 -8.15
CA VAL A 339 -2.37 -21.92 -7.68
C VAL A 339 -2.93 -20.53 -7.53
N GLY A 340 -4.08 -20.25 -8.16
CA GLY A 340 -4.94 -19.13 -7.84
C GLY A 340 -5.72 -19.43 -6.55
N TRP A 341 -5.67 -18.52 -5.58
CA TRP A 341 -6.28 -18.70 -4.25
C TRP A 341 -7.21 -17.54 -3.93
N PHE A 342 -8.50 -17.83 -3.88
CA PHE A 342 -9.58 -16.87 -3.62
C PHE A 342 -10.40 -17.29 -2.40
N GLN A 343 -10.38 -16.49 -1.33
CA GLN A 343 -11.03 -16.82 -0.06
C GLN A 343 -11.78 -15.62 0.53
N GLY A 344 -12.95 -15.86 1.13
CA GLY A 344 -13.70 -14.90 1.95
C GLY A 344 -13.77 -13.48 1.38
N LYS A 345 -13.68 -12.49 2.27
CA LYS A 345 -13.61 -11.06 1.92
C LYS A 345 -12.23 -10.69 1.39
N SER A 346 -12.16 -9.75 0.44
CA SER A 346 -10.88 -9.22 -0.04
C SER A 346 -10.16 -8.37 1.02
N GLU A 347 -8.85 -8.31 0.89
CA GLU A 347 -7.99 -7.48 1.73
C GLU A 347 -8.22 -5.99 1.47
N SER A 348 -8.17 -5.16 2.51
CA SER A 348 -7.98 -3.71 2.38
C SER A 348 -6.53 -3.40 2.00
N GLY A 349 -6.33 -2.44 1.08
CA GLY A 349 -4.99 -2.09 0.60
C GLY A 349 -4.61 -2.78 -0.71
N ASN A 350 -3.41 -2.47 -1.20
CA ASN A 350 -2.93 -2.89 -2.52
C ASN A 350 -2.10 -4.19 -2.50
N ARG A 351 -2.03 -4.88 -1.36
CA ARG A 351 -1.32 -6.17 -1.22
C ARG A 351 -2.32 -7.33 -1.18
N ALA A 352 -1.93 -8.46 -1.77
CA ALA A 352 -2.63 -9.73 -1.56
C ALA A 352 -2.08 -10.38 -0.29
N LEU A 353 -2.95 -10.59 0.69
CA LEU A 353 -2.59 -11.09 2.01
C LEU A 353 -3.13 -12.51 2.27
N GLY A 354 -3.45 -13.25 1.21
CA GLY A 354 -3.91 -14.62 1.29
C GLY A 354 -5.41 -14.82 1.05
N ASN A 355 -6.12 -13.78 0.58
CA ASN A 355 -7.52 -13.92 0.16
C ASN A 355 -7.72 -13.69 -1.35
N ARG A 356 -6.81 -12.98 -2.01
CA ARG A 356 -6.77 -12.76 -3.47
C ARG A 356 -5.34 -12.95 -3.98
N SER A 357 -4.84 -14.18 -3.89
CA SER A 357 -3.43 -14.53 -4.06
C SER A 357 -3.16 -15.49 -5.21
N ILE A 358 -1.96 -15.40 -5.79
CA ILE A 358 -1.33 -16.46 -6.56
C ILE A 358 -0.23 -17.04 -5.69
N LEU A 359 -0.22 -18.37 -5.54
CA LEU A 359 0.65 -19.12 -4.65
C LEU A 359 1.53 -20.09 -5.44
N ALA A 360 2.79 -20.24 -5.03
CA ALA A 360 3.74 -21.16 -5.63
C ALA A 360 4.80 -21.63 -4.63
N ASP A 361 5.60 -22.63 -5.04
CA ASP A 361 6.67 -23.18 -4.24
C ASP A 361 7.88 -22.24 -4.15
N PRO A 362 8.26 -21.75 -2.95
CA PRO A 362 9.40 -20.84 -2.78
C PRO A 362 10.76 -21.53 -2.96
N ARG A 363 10.83 -22.85 -2.99
CA ARG A 363 12.06 -23.64 -3.16
C ARG A 363 12.58 -23.61 -4.60
N ARG A 364 11.70 -23.31 -5.56
CA ARG A 364 12.03 -23.27 -6.99
C ARG A 364 12.74 -22.00 -7.38
N LYS A 365 13.96 -22.13 -7.94
CA LYS A 365 14.76 -20.98 -8.40
C LYS A 365 14.14 -20.27 -9.63
N ASP A 366 13.53 -21.03 -10.53
CA ASP A 366 12.93 -20.59 -11.79
C ASP A 366 11.53 -19.98 -11.64
N ILE A 367 10.91 -20.13 -10.48
CA ILE A 367 9.49 -19.74 -10.30
C ILE A 367 9.21 -18.26 -10.51
N LYS A 368 10.21 -17.39 -10.25
CA LYS A 368 10.09 -15.94 -10.48
C LYS A 368 9.94 -15.60 -11.95
N GLU A 369 10.81 -16.18 -12.78
CA GLU A 369 10.79 -16.05 -14.24
C GLU A 369 9.45 -16.57 -14.78
N ILE A 370 9.09 -17.79 -14.44
CA ILE A 370 7.84 -18.42 -14.90
C ILE A 370 6.63 -17.53 -14.59
N ILE A 371 6.46 -17.06 -13.35
CA ILE A 371 5.30 -16.25 -12.99
C ILE A 371 5.34 -14.88 -13.67
N ASN A 372 6.50 -14.25 -13.79
CA ASN A 372 6.62 -12.95 -14.46
C ASN A 372 6.28 -13.07 -15.95
N ASP A 373 6.77 -14.08 -16.64
CA ASP A 373 6.59 -14.26 -18.10
C ASP A 373 5.19 -14.78 -18.46
N THR A 374 4.70 -15.80 -17.73
CA THR A 374 3.51 -16.54 -18.17
C THR A 374 2.21 -16.05 -17.55
N ILE A 375 2.29 -15.30 -16.44
CA ILE A 375 1.11 -14.85 -15.69
C ILE A 375 1.07 -13.33 -15.55
N LYS A 376 2.19 -12.72 -15.13
CA LYS A 376 2.24 -11.29 -14.82
C LYS A 376 2.57 -10.42 -16.01
N ASN A 377 3.29 -10.94 -17.02
CA ASN A 377 3.79 -10.21 -18.19
C ASN A 377 4.41 -8.87 -17.77
N ARG A 378 5.42 -8.91 -16.89
CA ARG A 378 6.02 -7.72 -16.28
C ARG A 378 7.54 -7.86 -16.18
N GLU A 379 8.20 -6.80 -15.78
CA GLU A 379 9.66 -6.71 -15.70
C GLU A 379 10.26 -7.77 -14.76
N ASP A 380 11.33 -8.48 -15.18
CA ASP A 380 11.94 -9.62 -14.46
C ASP A 380 12.59 -9.25 -13.14
N PHE A 381 13.03 -8.00 -13.01
CA PHE A 381 13.63 -7.52 -11.76
C PHE A 381 12.65 -7.43 -10.59
N ARG A 382 11.33 -7.52 -10.83
CA ARG A 382 10.33 -7.39 -9.77
C ARG A 382 10.28 -8.64 -8.90
N PRO A 383 10.55 -8.52 -7.58
CA PRO A 383 10.57 -9.67 -6.67
C PRO A 383 9.16 -10.16 -6.32
N PHE A 384 9.11 -11.37 -5.77
CA PHE A 384 7.93 -11.94 -5.12
C PHE A 384 8.11 -12.00 -3.61
N ALA A 385 7.00 -12.06 -2.88
CA ALA A 385 6.95 -12.06 -1.43
C ALA A 385 6.72 -13.47 -0.88
N PRO A 386 7.32 -13.87 0.26
CA PRO A 386 6.90 -15.02 1.03
C PRO A 386 5.71 -14.67 1.92
N ALA A 387 4.79 -15.64 2.08
CA ALA A 387 3.86 -15.71 3.20
C ALA A 387 4.34 -16.85 4.11
N VAL A 388 4.87 -16.52 5.27
CA VAL A 388 5.50 -17.46 6.23
C VAL A 388 4.63 -17.61 7.48
N LEU A 389 4.57 -18.81 8.04
CA LEU A 389 3.94 -19.03 9.35
C LEU A 389 4.62 -18.16 10.41
N GLU A 390 3.83 -17.43 11.21
CA GLU A 390 4.35 -16.43 12.13
C GLU A 390 5.33 -17.00 13.15
N GLU A 391 5.11 -18.22 13.62
CA GLU A 391 5.99 -18.93 14.56
C GLU A 391 7.37 -19.30 13.98
N HIS A 392 7.54 -19.23 12.62
CA HIS A 392 8.77 -19.65 11.94
C HIS A 392 9.52 -18.50 11.25
N TYR A 393 9.00 -17.25 11.22
CA TYR A 393 9.62 -16.21 10.40
C TYR A 393 11.05 -15.87 10.80
N GLN A 394 11.39 -15.92 12.10
CA GLN A 394 12.74 -15.62 12.59
C GLN A 394 13.79 -16.67 12.22
N GLU A 395 13.38 -17.87 11.83
CA GLU A 395 14.31 -18.90 11.34
C GLU A 395 14.84 -18.52 9.95
N TYR A 396 14.03 -17.86 9.15
CA TYR A 396 14.31 -17.55 7.74
C TYR A 396 14.66 -16.08 7.47
N PHE A 397 14.25 -15.15 8.33
CA PHE A 397 14.38 -13.72 8.10
C PHE A 397 15.01 -13.00 9.29
N ASP A 398 15.90 -12.03 8.99
CA ASP A 398 16.53 -11.18 9.99
C ASP A 398 15.64 -9.97 10.27
N THR A 399 14.65 -10.17 11.14
CA THR A 399 13.75 -9.11 11.62
C THR A 399 13.26 -9.42 13.04
N LYS A 400 13.02 -8.37 13.83
CA LYS A 400 12.69 -8.50 15.27
C LYS A 400 11.19 -8.72 15.53
N SER A 401 10.33 -8.38 14.59
CA SER A 401 8.88 -8.41 14.81
C SER A 401 8.11 -8.87 13.57
N PRO A 402 6.89 -9.43 13.71
CA PRO A 402 6.10 -9.90 12.60
C PRO A 402 5.72 -8.77 11.63
N SER A 403 5.42 -9.11 10.37
CA SER A 403 5.01 -8.20 9.29
C SER A 403 3.77 -8.76 8.59
N PRO A 404 2.58 -8.67 9.18
CA PRO A 404 1.38 -9.34 8.65
C PRO A 404 0.90 -8.77 7.32
N TYR A 405 1.30 -7.54 6.96
CA TYR A 405 0.75 -6.80 5.82
C TYR A 405 1.76 -6.57 4.68
N MET A 406 2.81 -7.40 4.56
CA MET A 406 3.86 -7.25 3.53
C MET A 406 4.52 -5.86 3.53
N SER A 407 4.68 -5.27 4.70
CA SER A 407 5.14 -3.88 4.85
C SER A 407 6.64 -3.74 5.01
N ARG A 408 7.41 -4.83 5.25
CA ARG A 408 8.85 -4.78 5.52
C ARG A 408 9.67 -5.65 4.58
N ILE A 409 10.87 -5.17 4.23
CA ILE A 409 11.88 -5.90 3.45
C ILE A 409 13.04 -6.21 4.38
N CYS A 410 13.30 -7.50 4.60
CA CYS A 410 14.28 -8.02 5.54
C CYS A 410 15.31 -8.92 4.84
N LYS A 411 16.48 -9.11 5.43
CA LYS A 411 17.48 -10.07 4.96
C LYS A 411 16.96 -11.50 5.09
N VAL A 412 17.20 -12.31 4.08
CA VAL A 412 16.93 -13.75 4.08
C VAL A 412 18.14 -14.47 4.65
N LYS A 413 17.93 -15.37 5.60
CA LYS A 413 19.00 -16.17 6.28
C LYS A 413 19.20 -17.56 5.69
N SER A 414 18.30 -18.00 4.81
CA SER A 414 18.28 -19.37 4.28
C SER A 414 18.36 -19.41 2.77
N ASP A 415 19.18 -20.28 2.23
CA ASP A 415 19.30 -20.58 0.79
C ASP A 415 18.22 -21.53 0.25
N LYS A 416 17.39 -22.10 1.13
CA LYS A 416 16.34 -23.07 0.78
C LYS A 416 15.15 -22.44 0.05
N VAL A 417 15.07 -21.12 -0.03
CA VAL A 417 13.90 -20.39 -0.55
C VAL A 417 14.26 -19.38 -1.66
N PRO A 418 14.98 -19.82 -2.71
CA PRO A 418 15.46 -18.91 -3.78
C PRO A 418 14.32 -18.24 -4.56
N GLY A 419 13.13 -18.86 -4.62
CA GLY A 419 11.96 -18.33 -5.31
C GLY A 419 11.41 -17.03 -4.72
N ILE A 420 11.75 -16.70 -3.47
CA ILE A 420 11.31 -15.45 -2.80
C ILE A 420 12.48 -14.53 -2.43
N THR A 421 13.70 -14.96 -2.66
CA THR A 421 14.90 -14.19 -2.32
C THR A 421 15.26 -13.26 -3.47
N HIS A 422 15.36 -11.97 -3.19
CA HIS A 422 15.79 -10.96 -4.17
C HIS A 422 17.32 -10.99 -4.34
N VAL A 423 17.83 -10.30 -5.37
CA VAL A 423 19.27 -10.30 -5.74
C VAL A 423 20.18 -9.76 -4.65
N ASP A 424 19.69 -8.93 -3.75
CA ASP A 424 20.39 -8.38 -2.59
C ASP A 424 20.23 -9.21 -1.30
N ASN A 425 19.77 -10.46 -1.42
CA ASN A 425 19.43 -11.34 -0.31
C ASN A 425 18.35 -10.80 0.61
N THR A 426 17.36 -10.08 0.09
CA THR A 426 16.21 -9.61 0.85
C THR A 426 14.91 -10.24 0.38
N ALA A 427 13.86 -10.14 1.20
CA ALA A 427 12.49 -10.46 0.84
C ALA A 427 11.51 -9.52 1.53
N ARG A 428 10.37 -9.22 0.87
CA ARG A 428 9.24 -8.52 1.48
C ARG A 428 8.33 -9.53 2.14
N ILE A 429 8.43 -9.69 3.46
CA ILE A 429 7.76 -10.76 4.18
C ILE A 429 6.31 -10.45 4.53
N GLN A 430 5.47 -11.49 4.49
CA GLN A 430 4.18 -11.55 5.16
C GLN A 430 4.25 -12.62 6.24
N THR A 431 4.00 -12.28 7.50
CA THR A 431 3.75 -13.27 8.56
C THR A 431 2.26 -13.63 8.60
N VAL A 432 1.95 -14.90 8.75
CA VAL A 432 0.58 -15.41 8.75
C VAL A 432 0.32 -16.18 10.04
N ASN A 433 -0.63 -15.72 10.83
CA ASN A 433 -1.09 -16.42 12.02
C ASN A 433 -2.51 -17.01 11.83
N LYS A 434 -2.88 -17.92 12.69
CA LYS A 434 -4.14 -18.66 12.57
C LYS A 434 -5.37 -17.82 12.91
N GLN A 435 -5.23 -16.80 13.77
CA GLN A 435 -6.33 -15.95 14.20
C GLN A 435 -6.79 -15.02 13.07
N ASP A 436 -5.83 -14.42 12.36
CA ASP A 436 -6.12 -13.42 11.32
C ASP A 436 -6.58 -14.08 10.01
N ASN A 437 -5.93 -15.17 9.58
CA ASN A 437 -6.30 -15.89 8.35
C ASN A 437 -6.12 -17.40 8.48
N GLY A 438 -7.04 -18.05 9.18
CA GLY A 438 -6.96 -19.49 9.48
C GLY A 438 -6.96 -20.40 8.26
N LYS A 439 -7.63 -20.04 7.16
CA LYS A 439 -7.62 -20.83 5.92
C LYS A 439 -6.25 -20.78 5.23
N PHE A 440 -5.67 -19.60 5.14
CA PHE A 440 -4.36 -19.43 4.52
C PHE A 440 -3.26 -20.04 5.39
N TYR A 441 -3.33 -19.83 6.71
CA TYR A 441 -2.45 -20.49 7.67
C TYR A 441 -2.48 -22.03 7.49
N ASN A 442 -3.68 -22.65 7.43
CA ASN A 442 -3.81 -24.09 7.26
C ASN A 442 -3.18 -24.59 5.96
N LEU A 443 -3.32 -23.87 4.85
CA LEU A 443 -2.69 -24.23 3.59
C LEU A 443 -1.15 -24.21 3.72
N ILE A 444 -0.58 -23.13 4.27
CA ILE A 444 0.87 -23.02 4.49
C ILE A 444 1.35 -24.12 5.43
N HIS A 445 0.60 -24.44 6.49
CA HIS A 445 0.93 -25.51 7.44
C HIS A 445 0.92 -26.89 6.77
N GLN A 446 -0.04 -27.19 5.87
CA GLN A 446 -0.01 -28.44 5.09
C GLN A 446 1.23 -28.50 4.18
N PHE A 447 1.58 -27.39 3.53
CA PHE A 447 2.80 -27.32 2.72
C PHE A 447 4.07 -27.53 3.57
N TYR A 448 4.12 -26.94 4.77
CA TYR A 448 5.20 -27.18 5.73
C TYR A 448 5.32 -28.64 6.13
N THR A 449 4.20 -29.31 6.41
CA THR A 449 4.17 -30.74 6.76
C THR A 449 4.74 -31.61 5.63
N ILE A 450 4.54 -31.24 4.37
CA ILE A 450 5.02 -32.00 3.20
C ILE A 450 6.49 -31.71 2.92
N THR A 451 6.92 -30.45 3.03
CA THR A 451 8.19 -29.97 2.47
C THR A 451 9.25 -29.59 3.51
N GLY A 452 8.85 -29.38 4.76
CA GLY A 452 9.70 -28.78 5.80
C GLY A 452 9.94 -27.27 5.61
N ILE A 453 9.25 -26.61 4.66
CA ILE A 453 9.36 -25.16 4.43
C ILE A 453 8.06 -24.47 4.89
N PRO A 454 8.10 -23.62 5.94
CA PRO A 454 6.91 -23.05 6.57
C PRO A 454 6.38 -21.81 5.83
N MET A 455 6.47 -21.77 4.51
CA MET A 455 6.04 -20.60 3.71
C MET A 455 5.66 -20.97 2.29
N LEU A 456 4.89 -20.08 1.65
CA LEU A 456 4.60 -20.10 0.22
C LEU A 456 5.07 -18.78 -0.42
N LEU A 457 5.42 -18.82 -1.71
CA LEU A 457 5.46 -17.61 -2.53
C LEU A 457 4.04 -17.08 -2.66
N ASN A 458 3.84 -15.78 -2.36
CA ASN A 458 2.56 -15.09 -2.42
C ASN A 458 2.67 -13.83 -3.27
N THR A 459 1.81 -13.71 -4.27
CA THR A 459 1.65 -12.47 -5.07
C THR A 459 0.18 -12.20 -5.35
N SER A 460 -0.14 -10.97 -5.76
CA SER A 460 -1.52 -10.56 -6.07
C SER A 460 -2.16 -11.40 -7.16
N PHE A 461 -3.43 -11.75 -7.00
CA PHE A 461 -4.18 -12.49 -8.01
C PHE A 461 -4.70 -11.53 -9.09
N ASN A 462 -3.87 -11.30 -10.08
CA ASN A 462 -4.15 -10.51 -11.28
C ASN A 462 -3.06 -10.77 -12.34
N CYS A 463 -3.31 -10.29 -13.55
CA CYS A 463 -2.31 -10.15 -14.61
C CYS A 463 -1.91 -8.65 -14.73
N HIS A 464 -2.56 -7.90 -15.61
CA HIS A 464 -2.37 -6.45 -15.79
C HIS A 464 -3.44 -5.60 -15.07
N GLU A 465 -4.60 -6.19 -14.88
CA GLU A 465 -5.74 -5.55 -14.22
C GLU A 465 -5.54 -5.42 -12.69
N PRO A 466 -6.43 -4.70 -11.99
CA PRO A 466 -6.50 -4.73 -10.53
C PRO A 466 -6.66 -6.15 -9.98
N ILE A 467 -6.33 -6.35 -8.71
CA ILE A 467 -6.53 -7.62 -8.01
C ILE A 467 -7.98 -8.09 -8.21
N VAL A 468 -8.18 -9.37 -8.51
CA VAL A 468 -9.51 -9.96 -8.68
C VAL A 468 -10.38 -9.69 -7.46
N GLU A 469 -11.64 -9.30 -7.69
CA GLU A 469 -12.57 -9.03 -6.59
C GLU A 469 -13.64 -10.12 -6.48
N SER A 470 -14.22 -10.53 -7.59
CA SER A 470 -15.29 -11.54 -7.63
C SER A 470 -14.80 -12.93 -8.09
N PRO A 471 -15.58 -14.00 -7.84
CA PRO A 471 -15.31 -15.33 -8.39
C PRO A 471 -15.19 -15.33 -9.92
N GLU A 472 -16.02 -14.53 -10.60
CA GLU A 472 -16.03 -14.41 -12.07
C GLU A 472 -14.71 -13.79 -12.56
N ASP A 473 -14.19 -12.78 -11.84
CA ASP A 473 -12.86 -12.21 -12.13
C ASP A 473 -11.76 -13.26 -11.97
N ALA A 474 -11.80 -14.03 -10.88
CA ALA A 474 -10.83 -15.09 -10.61
C ALA A 474 -10.85 -16.17 -11.70
N ILE A 475 -12.04 -16.63 -12.11
CA ILE A 475 -12.20 -17.62 -13.19
C ILE A 475 -11.70 -17.06 -14.52
N ARG A 476 -12.04 -15.80 -14.85
CA ARG A 476 -11.57 -15.14 -16.08
C ARG A 476 -10.04 -15.05 -16.12
N THR A 477 -9.41 -14.62 -15.03
CA THR A 477 -7.95 -14.53 -14.93
C THR A 477 -7.30 -15.92 -14.98
N PHE A 478 -7.89 -16.92 -14.29
CA PHE A 478 -7.43 -18.31 -14.34
C PHE A 478 -7.43 -18.90 -15.75
N LYS A 479 -8.53 -18.74 -16.50
CA LYS A 479 -8.66 -19.30 -17.86
C LYS A 479 -7.68 -18.69 -18.87
N ARG A 480 -7.30 -17.43 -18.71
CA ARG A 480 -6.40 -16.70 -19.64
C ARG A 480 -4.93 -16.69 -19.27
N THR A 481 -4.55 -17.27 -18.14
CA THR A 481 -3.15 -17.30 -17.66
C THR A 481 -2.64 -18.73 -17.51
N ALA A 482 -1.35 -18.92 -17.26
CA ALA A 482 -0.74 -20.21 -17.04
C ALA A 482 -0.93 -20.78 -15.60
N LEU A 483 -1.92 -20.30 -14.85
CA LEU A 483 -2.27 -20.91 -13.57
C LEU A 483 -2.73 -22.37 -13.77
N ASP A 484 -2.25 -23.28 -12.94
CA ASP A 484 -2.56 -24.71 -13.05
C ASP A 484 -3.84 -25.09 -12.33
N LEU A 485 -4.14 -24.42 -11.22
CA LEU A 485 -5.26 -24.72 -10.34
C LEU A 485 -5.86 -23.42 -9.80
N LEU A 486 -7.18 -23.40 -9.61
CA LEU A 486 -7.87 -22.32 -8.93
C LEU A 486 -8.67 -22.86 -7.75
N VAL A 487 -8.49 -22.25 -6.59
CA VAL A 487 -9.32 -22.52 -5.41
C VAL A 487 -10.18 -21.30 -5.12
N ILE A 488 -11.50 -21.48 -5.11
CA ILE A 488 -12.47 -20.45 -4.72
C ILE A 488 -13.21 -20.94 -3.46
N ASN A 489 -12.98 -20.28 -2.34
CA ASN A 489 -13.54 -20.66 -1.03
C ASN A 489 -13.24 -22.14 -0.69
N ASN A 490 -14.25 -23.00 -0.76
CA ASN A 490 -14.17 -24.39 -0.40
C ASN A 490 -14.15 -25.34 -1.61
N TYR A 491 -13.90 -24.82 -2.82
CA TYR A 491 -13.99 -25.59 -4.05
C TYR A 491 -12.77 -25.40 -4.95
N ILE A 492 -12.42 -26.46 -5.66
CA ILE A 492 -11.40 -26.48 -6.71
C ILE A 492 -12.09 -26.24 -8.05
N VAL A 493 -11.47 -25.41 -8.88
CA VAL A 493 -11.84 -25.15 -10.28
C VAL A 493 -10.66 -25.55 -11.17
N ARG A 494 -10.90 -26.44 -12.11
CA ARG A 494 -9.90 -26.89 -13.10
C ARG A 494 -10.15 -26.25 -14.46
N LYS A 495 -9.14 -26.24 -15.32
CA LYS A 495 -9.31 -25.91 -16.74
C LYS A 495 -9.89 -27.14 -17.44
N ASP A 496 -10.78 -26.87 -18.38
CA ASP A 496 -11.33 -27.86 -19.28
C ASP A 496 -10.25 -28.44 -20.18
#